data_057b512838dffa1e8649e3934e861a6c
#
_entry.id   057b512838dffa1e8649e3934e861a6c
#
_cell.length_a   1.000
_cell.length_b   1.000
_cell.length_c   1.000
_cell.angle_alpha   90.00
_cell.angle_beta   90.00
_cell.angle_gamma   90.00
#
_symmetry.space_group_name_H-M   'P 1'
#
loop_
_entity.id
_entity.type
_entity.pdbx_description
1 polymer ?
#
loop_
_entity_poly.entity_id
_entity_poly.type
_entity_poly.pdbx_seq_one_letter_code
_entity_poly.pdbx_strand_id
1 'polypeptide(L)'
;MGIVDVGSKPILEREATATGAIRLSKEAIDSIINGKSPKGDVREASTISAIQAVKETPRTLPHCHPIPIEACNVEWEVTEEELHCTVTVRTHWTTGVEMEALCGVSAGLLCAWDMLKPVSYTHLTLPTILLV
;
A
#
# COMPACT_ATOMS: atom_id res chain seq x y z
N MET A 1 25.07 -5.44 14.90
CA MET A 1 23.68 -4.93 14.75
C MET A 1 23.70 -3.74 13.81
N GLY A 2 22.76 -3.67 12.91
CA GLY A 2 22.66 -2.60 11.93
C GLY A 2 22.00 -3.10 10.65
N ILE A 3 22.15 -2.35 9.57
CA ILE A 3 21.64 -2.79 8.27
C ILE A 3 22.65 -3.67 7.56
N VAL A 4 22.13 -4.61 6.73
CA VAL A 4 22.96 -5.54 5.99
C VAL A 4 23.72 -4.80 4.88
N ASP A 5 24.99 -5.12 4.70
CA ASP A 5 25.78 -4.53 3.62
C ASP A 5 25.36 -5.18 2.29
N VAL A 6 24.85 -4.38 1.36
CA VAL A 6 24.46 -4.80 0.01
C VAL A 6 25.34 -4.17 -1.07
N GLY A 7 26.43 -3.49 -0.66
CA GLY A 7 27.29 -2.74 -1.58
C GLY A 7 27.99 -3.59 -2.63
N SER A 8 28.21 -4.90 -2.37
CA SER A 8 28.84 -5.82 -3.31
C SER A 8 27.84 -6.55 -4.21
N LYS A 9 26.55 -6.40 -4.00
CA LYS A 9 25.53 -7.05 -4.81
C LYS A 9 25.41 -6.36 -6.17
N PRO A 10 25.14 -7.12 -7.24
CA PRO A 10 24.96 -6.49 -8.55
C PRO A 10 23.67 -5.67 -8.61
N ILE A 11 23.71 -4.62 -9.43
CA ILE A 11 22.52 -3.84 -9.74
C ILE A 11 21.71 -4.64 -10.77
N LEU A 12 20.51 -5.07 -10.38
CA LEU A 12 19.60 -5.83 -11.22
C LEU A 12 18.23 -5.18 -11.21
N GLU A 13 17.41 -5.53 -12.19
CA GLU A 13 15.99 -5.18 -12.12
C GLU A 13 15.34 -5.90 -10.97
N ARG A 14 14.65 -5.15 -10.15
CA ARG A 14 13.92 -5.64 -8.98
C ARG A 14 12.47 -5.24 -9.11
N GLU A 15 11.57 -6.19 -8.97
CA GLU A 15 10.13 -5.94 -8.99
C GLU A 15 9.47 -6.74 -7.88
N ALA A 16 8.52 -6.12 -7.21
CA ALA A 16 7.69 -6.80 -6.22
C ALA A 16 6.26 -6.31 -6.34
N THR A 17 5.32 -7.22 -6.17
CA THR A 17 3.89 -6.92 -6.13
C THR A 17 3.34 -7.44 -4.81
N ALA A 18 2.66 -6.57 -4.09
CA ALA A 18 1.95 -6.92 -2.86
C ALA A 18 0.47 -6.64 -3.03
N THR A 19 -0.35 -7.47 -2.43
CA THR A 19 -1.80 -7.28 -2.41
C THR A 19 -2.31 -7.31 -0.99
N GLY A 20 -3.44 -6.66 -0.76
CA GLY A 20 -4.12 -6.68 0.51
C GLY A 20 -5.57 -6.27 0.35
N ALA A 21 -6.35 -6.49 1.40
CA ALA A 21 -7.75 -6.13 1.38
C ALA A 21 -8.23 -5.75 2.78
N ILE A 22 -9.23 -4.87 2.81
CA ILE A 22 -9.99 -4.62 4.03
C ILE A 22 -11.46 -4.95 3.78
N ARG A 23 -12.09 -5.52 4.78
CA ARG A 23 -13.52 -5.77 4.74
C ARG A 23 -14.27 -4.53 5.21
N LEU A 24 -15.28 -4.14 4.45
CA LEU A 24 -16.03 -2.91 4.68
C LEU A 24 -17.53 -3.19 4.75
N SER A 25 -18.25 -2.30 5.41
CA SER A 25 -19.72 -2.32 5.41
C SER A 25 -20.26 -1.98 4.03
N LYS A 26 -21.51 -2.32 3.78
CA LYS A 26 -22.18 -1.96 2.55
C LYS A 26 -22.19 -0.45 2.35
N GLU A 27 -22.41 0.32 3.40
CA GLU A 27 -22.43 1.78 3.35
C GLU A 27 -21.08 2.35 2.92
N ALA A 28 -19.99 1.78 3.43
CA ALA A 28 -18.65 2.20 3.05
C ALA A 28 -18.35 1.86 1.58
N ILE A 29 -18.71 0.66 1.15
CA ILE A 29 -18.55 0.25 -0.26
C ILE A 29 -19.35 1.19 -1.17
N ASP A 30 -20.61 1.45 -0.85
CA ASP A 30 -21.45 2.34 -1.64
C ASP A 30 -20.86 3.76 -1.72
N SER A 31 -20.28 4.24 -0.62
CA SER A 31 -19.68 5.58 -0.61
C SER A 31 -18.44 5.67 -1.51
N ILE A 32 -17.68 4.58 -1.64
CA ILE A 32 -16.55 4.52 -2.57
C ILE A 32 -17.06 4.56 -4.01
N ILE A 33 -18.02 3.68 -4.33
CA ILE A 33 -18.54 3.52 -5.69
C ILE A 33 -19.22 4.82 -6.17
N ASN A 34 -19.96 5.48 -5.28
CA ASN A 34 -20.73 6.68 -5.62
C ASN A 34 -19.96 7.99 -5.42
N GLY A 35 -18.71 7.92 -4.95
CA GLY A 35 -17.90 9.11 -4.71
C GLY A 35 -18.44 10.01 -3.61
N LYS A 36 -19.11 9.45 -2.61
CA LYS A 36 -19.79 10.20 -1.53
C LYS A 36 -19.12 10.09 -0.17
N SER A 37 -17.83 9.79 -0.13
CA SER A 37 -17.11 9.78 1.14
C SER A 37 -17.04 11.22 1.71
N PRO A 38 -17.30 11.39 3.02
CA PRO A 38 -17.24 12.72 3.64
C PRO A 38 -15.87 13.40 3.56
N LYS A 39 -14.80 12.61 3.45
CA LYS A 39 -13.42 13.11 3.41
C LYS A 39 -12.86 13.24 1.98
N GLY A 40 -13.65 12.99 0.95
CA GLY A 40 -13.24 13.10 -0.44
C GLY A 40 -13.06 11.76 -1.13
N ASP A 41 -12.32 11.73 -2.24
CA ASP A 41 -12.09 10.52 -3.03
C ASP A 41 -11.15 9.56 -2.30
N VAL A 42 -11.69 8.43 -1.89
CA VAL A 42 -10.95 7.44 -1.09
C VAL A 42 -9.81 6.81 -1.89
N ARG A 43 -10.06 6.43 -3.13
CA ARG A 43 -9.04 5.75 -3.94
C ARG A 43 -7.91 6.70 -4.32
N GLU A 44 -8.23 7.93 -4.66
CA GLU A 44 -7.22 8.92 -5.01
C GLU A 44 -6.31 9.23 -3.81
N ALA A 45 -6.88 9.58 -2.67
CA ALA A 45 -6.11 9.89 -1.47
C ALA A 45 -5.28 8.69 -1.00
N SER A 46 -5.87 7.50 -1.04
CA SER A 46 -5.19 6.28 -0.61
C SER A 46 -4.07 5.88 -1.55
N THR A 47 -4.21 6.18 -2.85
CA THR A 47 -3.13 5.99 -3.82
C THR A 47 -1.93 6.88 -3.49
N ILE A 48 -2.18 8.14 -3.18
CA ILE A 48 -1.11 9.08 -2.79
C ILE A 48 -0.42 8.59 -1.52
N SER A 49 -1.18 8.15 -0.53
CA SER A 49 -0.64 7.60 0.70
C SER A 49 0.23 6.36 0.45
N ALA A 50 -0.23 5.46 -0.42
CA ALA A 50 0.52 4.27 -0.79
C ALA A 50 1.85 4.61 -1.46
N ILE A 51 1.84 5.52 -2.43
CA ILE A 51 3.06 5.95 -3.14
C ILE A 51 4.04 6.59 -2.16
N GLN A 52 3.55 7.43 -1.27
CA GLN A 52 4.39 8.08 -0.27
C GLN A 52 5.05 7.07 0.66
N ALA A 53 4.30 6.06 1.12
CA ALA A 53 4.83 5.00 1.97
C ALA A 53 5.89 4.16 1.25
N VAL A 54 5.70 3.86 -0.03
CA VAL A 54 6.70 3.16 -0.84
C VAL A 54 8.03 3.94 -0.82
N LYS A 55 7.97 5.24 -1.06
CA LYS A 55 9.17 6.08 -1.11
C LYS A 55 9.83 6.26 0.25
N GLU A 56 9.07 6.19 1.32
CA GLU A 56 9.54 6.45 2.68
C GLU A 56 9.70 5.18 3.52
N THR A 57 9.77 4.01 2.90
CA THR A 57 9.90 2.74 3.60
C THR A 57 11.04 2.73 4.63
N PRO A 58 12.25 3.26 4.37
CA PRO A 58 13.31 3.26 5.36
C PRO A 58 13.00 4.05 6.64
N ARG A 59 12.09 4.99 6.58
CA ARG A 59 11.67 5.76 7.76
C ARG A 59 10.76 4.95 8.67
N THR A 60 9.98 4.04 8.08
CA THR A 60 9.08 3.15 8.83
C THR A 60 9.82 1.89 9.28
N LEU A 61 10.68 1.36 8.44
CA LEU A 61 11.44 0.13 8.66
C LEU A 61 12.93 0.48 8.64
N PRO A 62 13.54 0.75 9.81
CA PRO A 62 14.88 1.34 9.87
C PRO A 62 16.00 0.46 9.31
N HIS A 63 15.79 -0.85 9.18
CA HIS A 63 16.77 -1.75 8.58
C HIS A 63 16.64 -1.85 7.05
N CYS A 64 15.66 -1.19 6.45
CA CYS A 64 15.56 -1.12 5.00
C CYS A 64 16.46 -0.04 4.44
N HIS A 65 17.12 -0.35 3.32
CA HIS A 65 17.97 0.62 2.63
C HIS A 65 17.11 1.63 1.87
N PRO A 66 17.55 2.89 1.75
CA PRO A 66 16.91 3.83 0.82
C PRO A 66 17.13 3.34 -0.61
N ILE A 67 16.04 3.17 -1.34
CA ILE A 67 16.07 2.65 -2.70
C ILE A 67 15.45 3.69 -3.63
N PRO A 68 16.12 4.08 -4.73
CA PRO A 68 15.51 4.96 -5.72
C PRO A 68 14.42 4.20 -6.47
N ILE A 69 13.16 4.59 -6.26
CA ILE A 69 12.02 3.95 -6.88
C ILE A 69 11.85 4.48 -8.30
N GLU A 70 11.82 3.59 -9.27
CA GLU A 70 11.65 3.95 -10.68
C GLU A 70 10.20 3.88 -11.14
N ALA A 71 9.44 2.93 -10.61
CA ALA A 71 8.02 2.80 -10.92
C ALA A 71 7.26 2.31 -9.70
N CYS A 72 6.07 2.86 -9.54
CA CYS A 72 5.13 2.42 -8.50
C CYS A 72 3.73 2.49 -9.09
N ASN A 73 3.05 1.37 -9.16
CA ASN A 73 1.68 1.29 -9.64
C ASN A 73 0.77 0.83 -8.51
N VAL A 74 -0.33 1.54 -8.31
CA VAL A 74 -1.32 1.24 -7.28
C VAL A 74 -2.67 1.00 -7.95
N GLU A 75 -3.25 -0.16 -7.72
CA GLU A 75 -4.53 -0.54 -8.29
C GLU A 75 -5.52 -0.88 -7.20
N TRP A 76 -6.78 -0.52 -7.42
CA TRP A 76 -7.88 -0.75 -6.50
C TRP A 76 -8.97 -1.57 -7.16
N GLU A 77 -9.52 -2.50 -6.40
CA GLU A 77 -10.69 -3.27 -6.82
C GLU A 77 -11.69 -3.27 -5.67
N VAL A 78 -12.93 -2.91 -5.99
CA VAL A 78 -14.03 -2.88 -5.02
C VAL A 78 -14.95 -4.06 -5.30
N THR A 79 -15.16 -4.90 -4.30
CA THR A 79 -16.15 -5.97 -4.35
C THR A 79 -17.35 -5.62 -3.47
N GLU A 80 -18.30 -6.54 -3.30
CA GLU A 80 -19.46 -6.28 -2.45
C GLU A 80 -19.11 -6.07 -0.99
N GLU A 81 -18.00 -6.65 -0.52
CA GLU A 81 -17.63 -6.66 0.88
C GLU A 81 -16.22 -6.14 1.17
N GLU A 82 -15.39 -5.97 0.14
CA GLU A 82 -13.99 -5.67 0.34
C GLU A 82 -13.47 -4.59 -0.59
N LEU A 83 -12.46 -3.88 -0.12
CA LEU A 83 -11.61 -3.03 -0.95
C LEU A 83 -10.25 -3.70 -1.04
N HIS A 84 -9.82 -4.01 -2.25
CA HIS A 84 -8.54 -4.62 -2.55
C HIS A 84 -7.56 -3.58 -3.06
N CYS A 85 -6.32 -3.69 -2.63
CA CYS A 85 -5.22 -2.85 -3.08
C CYS A 85 -4.08 -3.74 -3.60
N THR A 86 -3.55 -3.39 -4.76
CA THR A 86 -2.37 -4.04 -5.33
C THR A 86 -1.33 -2.98 -5.62
N VAL A 87 -0.12 -3.16 -5.09
CA VAL A 87 0.99 -2.22 -5.31
C VAL A 87 2.14 -2.99 -5.97
N THR A 88 2.57 -2.50 -7.11
CA THR A 88 3.74 -3.04 -7.84
C THR A 88 4.83 -1.97 -7.84
N VAL A 89 6.02 -2.35 -7.39
CA VAL A 89 7.18 -1.46 -7.30
C VAL A 89 8.31 -2.03 -8.14
N ARG A 90 8.99 -1.18 -8.89
CA ARG A 90 10.11 -1.58 -9.73
C ARG A 90 11.28 -0.61 -9.59
N THR A 91 12.47 -1.16 -9.61
CA THR A 91 13.72 -0.40 -9.61
C THR A 91 14.85 -1.24 -10.19
N HIS A 92 15.99 -0.61 -10.45
CA HIS A 92 17.26 -1.28 -10.70
C HIS A 92 18.17 -0.93 -9.52
N TRP A 93 18.43 -1.90 -8.66
CA TRP A 93 19.23 -1.65 -7.45
C TRP A 93 19.85 -2.94 -6.92
N THR A 94 20.54 -2.84 -5.81
CA THR A 94 21.30 -3.95 -5.20
C THR A 94 20.47 -4.80 -4.25
N THR A 95 19.24 -4.42 -3.94
CA THR A 95 18.34 -5.19 -3.09
C THR A 95 16.91 -5.09 -3.61
N GLY A 96 16.05 -6.00 -3.16
CA GLY A 96 14.66 -6.06 -3.59
C GLY A 96 13.77 -4.96 -3.01
N VAL A 97 12.57 -4.86 -3.52
CA VAL A 97 11.57 -3.84 -3.16
C VAL A 97 10.31 -4.44 -2.54
N GLU A 98 10.42 -5.61 -1.94
CA GLU A 98 9.30 -6.32 -1.31
C GLU A 98 8.69 -5.49 -0.18
N MET A 99 9.53 -4.93 0.68
CA MET A 99 9.04 -4.14 1.82
C MET A 99 8.40 -2.84 1.37
N GLU A 100 8.91 -2.24 0.30
CA GLU A 100 8.31 -1.06 -0.32
C GLU A 100 6.88 -1.35 -0.79
N ALA A 101 6.69 -2.48 -1.49
CA ALA A 101 5.36 -2.87 -1.96
C ALA A 101 4.41 -3.15 -0.78
N LEU A 102 4.89 -3.84 0.25
CA LEU A 102 4.08 -4.13 1.45
C LEU A 102 3.73 -2.86 2.23
N CYS A 103 4.67 -1.94 2.38
CA CYS A 103 4.39 -0.65 3.02
C CYS A 103 3.35 0.14 2.23
N GLY A 104 3.42 0.10 0.90
CA GLY A 104 2.45 0.77 0.04
C GLY A 104 1.04 0.24 0.25
N VAL A 105 0.87 -1.08 0.22
CA VAL A 105 -0.44 -1.72 0.46
C VAL A 105 -0.96 -1.37 1.86
N SER A 106 -0.11 -1.50 2.88
CA SER A 106 -0.50 -1.25 4.26
C SER A 106 -0.98 0.19 4.46
N ALA A 107 -0.21 1.15 3.99
CA ALA A 107 -0.55 2.57 4.14
C ALA A 107 -1.78 2.95 3.31
N GLY A 108 -1.89 2.42 2.08
CA GLY A 108 -3.05 2.67 1.23
C GLY A 108 -4.33 2.19 1.86
N LEU A 109 -4.36 0.96 2.36
CA LEU A 109 -5.53 0.40 3.03
C LEU A 109 -5.85 1.11 4.34
N LEU A 110 -4.82 1.48 5.11
CA LEU A 110 -5.01 2.22 6.36
C LEU A 110 -5.62 3.59 6.08
N CYS A 111 -5.15 4.29 5.07
CA CYS A 111 -5.71 5.58 4.64
C CYS A 111 -7.16 5.43 4.23
N ALA A 112 -7.47 4.41 3.42
CA ALA A 112 -8.84 4.14 2.99
C ALA A 112 -9.75 3.89 4.19
N TRP A 113 -9.31 3.09 5.13
CA TRP A 113 -10.09 2.82 6.33
C TRP A 113 -10.32 4.08 7.16
N ASP A 114 -9.28 4.88 7.35
CA ASP A 114 -9.40 6.15 8.07
C ASP A 114 -10.44 7.07 7.44
N MET A 115 -10.43 7.17 6.10
CA MET A 115 -11.38 8.00 5.38
C MET A 115 -12.82 7.49 5.47
N LEU A 116 -13.00 6.18 5.63
CA LEU A 116 -14.32 5.54 5.66
C LEU A 116 -14.88 5.36 7.07
N LYS A 117 -14.12 5.63 8.11
CA LYS A 117 -14.60 5.51 9.50
C LYS A 117 -15.90 6.27 9.77
N PRO A 118 -16.12 7.48 9.22
CA PRO A 118 -17.38 8.19 9.46
C PRO A 118 -18.63 7.48 8.95
N VAL A 119 -18.49 6.57 7.98
CA VAL A 119 -19.64 5.83 7.39
C VAL A 119 -19.68 4.37 7.83
N SER A 120 -18.66 3.87 8.53
CA SER A 120 -18.62 2.48 8.93
C SER A 120 -17.88 2.32 10.24
N TYR A 121 -18.61 1.99 11.30
CA TYR A 121 -18.01 1.70 12.61
C TYR A 121 -17.92 0.21 12.90
N THR A 122 -18.31 -0.64 11.96
CA THR A 122 -18.76 -1.95 12.35
C THR A 122 -17.68 -2.97 12.59
N HIS A 123 -16.58 -2.99 11.93
CA HIS A 123 -15.52 -3.96 12.21
C HIS A 123 -14.19 -3.51 11.66
N LEU A 124 -13.21 -3.42 12.54
CA LEU A 124 -11.84 -3.33 12.12
C LEU A 124 -11.34 -4.74 11.83
N THR A 125 -11.19 -5.04 10.55
CA THR A 125 -10.43 -6.21 10.14
C THR A 125 -9.05 -5.71 9.74
N LEU A 126 -8.00 -6.27 10.33
CA LEU A 126 -6.65 -5.94 9.94
C LEU A 126 -6.43 -6.30 8.46
N PRO A 127 -5.68 -5.50 7.71
CA PRO A 127 -5.38 -5.84 6.33
C PRO A 127 -4.71 -7.19 6.23
N THR A 128 -5.16 -8.01 5.29
CA THR A 128 -4.46 -9.25 4.94
C THR A 128 -3.53 -8.92 3.79
N ILE A 129 -2.24 -9.16 3.97
CA ILE A 129 -1.23 -8.81 2.99
C ILE A 129 -0.61 -10.09 2.45
N LEU A 130 -0.65 -10.25 1.11
CA LEU A 130 0.02 -11.33 0.41
C LEU A 130 1.06 -10.74 -0.51
N LEU A 131 2.29 -11.21 -0.39
CA LEU A 131 3.34 -10.91 -1.34
C LEU A 131 3.23 -11.90 -2.50
N VAL A 132 3.14 -11.38 -3.70
CA VAL A 132 2.96 -12.19 -4.92
C VAL A 132 4.23 -12.21 -5.74
#